data_de1388ff8a62628256030e81be1c7de1
#
_entry.id   de1388ff8a62628256030e81be1c7de1
#
_cell.length_a   1.000
_cell.length_b   1.000
_cell.length_c   1.000
_cell.angle_alpha   90.00
_cell.angle_beta   90.00
_cell.angle_gamma   90.00
#
_symmetry.space_group_name_H-M   'P 1'
#
loop_
_entity.id
_entity.type
_entity.pdbx_description
1 polymer ?
#
loop_
_entity_poly.entity_id
_entity_poly.type
_entity_poly.pdbx_seq_one_letter_code
_entity_poly.pdbx_strand_id
1 'polypeptide(L)'
;MATTPKTTTLKTIALASKPAAKPKAAKEAEARLQQARRASILLKHVSDPTRLQVILSLAEGERHVGALCEHLSQSQPAVSHHLALLRHGGIISPRRAGKNNFYSLTDIGSELAKVVNGLMA
;
A
#
# COMPACT_ATOMS: atom_id res chain seq x y z
N MET A 1 -28.26 -22.48 -27.07
CA MET A 1 -29.32 -22.47 -26.07
C MET A 1 -28.81 -22.15 -24.69
N ALA A 2 -27.71 -22.72 -24.28
CA ALA A 2 -27.17 -22.46 -22.95
C ALA A 2 -26.80 -20.98 -22.70
N THR A 3 -26.45 -20.26 -23.75
CA THR A 3 -26.05 -18.85 -23.63
C THR A 3 -27.20 -17.90 -23.37
N THR A 4 -28.38 -18.22 -23.88
CA THR A 4 -29.53 -17.35 -23.73
C THR A 4 -29.97 -17.16 -22.28
N PRO A 5 -30.13 -18.25 -21.49
CA PRO A 5 -30.43 -18.07 -20.06
C PRO A 5 -29.41 -17.26 -19.31
N LYS A 6 -28.14 -17.46 -19.60
CA LYS A 6 -27.06 -16.70 -18.97
C LYS A 6 -27.18 -15.21 -19.24
N THR A 7 -27.40 -14.85 -20.51
CA THR A 7 -27.55 -13.46 -20.91
C THR A 7 -28.75 -12.80 -20.25
N THR A 8 -29.84 -13.51 -20.17
CA THR A 8 -31.06 -13.01 -19.52
C THR A 8 -30.81 -12.76 -18.04
N THR A 9 -30.14 -13.69 -17.36
CA THR A 9 -29.81 -13.54 -15.94
C THR A 9 -28.96 -12.33 -15.69
N LEU A 10 -27.93 -12.12 -16.51
CA LEU A 10 -27.03 -10.96 -16.36
C LEU A 10 -27.78 -9.65 -16.59
N LYS A 11 -28.66 -9.59 -17.59
CA LYS A 11 -29.49 -8.42 -17.84
C LYS A 11 -30.41 -8.12 -16.66
N THR A 12 -31.01 -9.14 -16.11
CA THR A 12 -31.95 -8.99 -14.99
C THR A 12 -31.20 -8.44 -13.78
N ILE A 13 -30.02 -8.95 -13.50
CA ILE A 13 -29.19 -8.47 -12.38
C ILE A 13 -28.82 -7.01 -12.59
N ALA A 14 -28.39 -6.64 -13.78
CA ALA A 14 -28.00 -5.27 -14.08
C ALA A 14 -29.19 -4.30 -13.95
N LEU A 15 -30.35 -4.69 -14.42
CA LEU A 15 -31.55 -3.87 -14.31
C LEU A 15 -32.01 -3.73 -12.87
N ALA A 16 -31.93 -4.82 -12.11
CA ALA A 16 -32.34 -4.80 -10.71
C ALA A 16 -31.46 -3.87 -9.86
N SER A 17 -30.19 -3.75 -10.20
CA SER A 17 -29.27 -2.91 -9.42
C SER A 17 -29.26 -1.44 -9.84
N LYS A 18 -29.71 -1.13 -11.04
CA LYS A 18 -29.60 0.21 -11.62
C LYS A 18 -30.47 1.30 -11.01
N PRO A 19 -31.76 1.12 -10.90
CA PRO A 19 -32.66 2.25 -10.64
C PRO A 19 -32.79 2.62 -9.17
N ALA A 20 -32.50 1.72 -8.28
CA ALA A 20 -32.77 1.94 -6.87
C ALA A 20 -31.51 2.45 -6.15
N ALA A 21 -31.73 3.34 -5.19
CA ALA A 21 -30.67 3.68 -4.25
C ALA A 21 -30.25 2.40 -3.53
N LYS A 22 -28.96 2.23 -3.33
CA LYS A 22 -28.44 1.06 -2.63
C LYS A 22 -28.95 1.03 -1.20
N PRO A 23 -29.39 -0.13 -0.70
CA PRO A 23 -29.72 -0.25 0.70
C PRO A 23 -28.54 0.12 1.59
N LYS A 24 -28.83 0.53 2.82
CA LYS A 24 -27.78 0.89 3.78
C LYS A 24 -26.74 -0.23 3.93
N ALA A 25 -27.20 -1.47 4.02
CA ALA A 25 -26.30 -2.62 4.16
C ALA A 25 -25.37 -2.77 2.97
N ALA A 26 -25.85 -2.51 1.75
CA ALA A 26 -25.03 -2.58 0.54
C ALA A 26 -23.99 -1.46 0.51
N LYS A 27 -24.36 -0.26 0.95
CA LYS A 27 -23.43 0.86 1.04
C LYS A 27 -22.33 0.59 2.08
N GLU A 28 -22.71 0.02 3.20
CA GLU A 28 -21.76 -0.37 4.23
C GLU A 28 -20.80 -1.45 3.75
N ALA A 29 -21.33 -2.43 2.98
CA ALA A 29 -20.50 -3.47 2.40
C ALA A 29 -19.50 -2.90 1.39
N GLU A 30 -19.93 -1.93 0.56
CA GLU A 30 -19.02 -1.28 -0.36
C GLU A 30 -17.95 -0.48 0.36
N ALA A 31 -18.32 0.22 1.41
CA ALA A 31 -17.37 0.99 2.21
C ALA A 31 -16.31 0.08 2.83
N ARG A 32 -16.73 -1.07 3.35
CA ARG A 32 -15.79 -2.05 3.91
C ARG A 32 -14.86 -2.61 2.83
N LEU A 33 -15.38 -2.89 1.64
CA LEU A 33 -14.55 -3.38 0.54
C LEU A 33 -13.52 -2.33 0.10
N GLN A 34 -13.93 -1.07 -0.02
CA GLN A 34 -13.01 0.00 -0.39
C GLN A 34 -11.92 0.20 0.67
N GLN A 35 -12.29 0.10 1.92
CA GLN A 35 -11.34 0.18 3.02
C GLN A 35 -10.34 -0.97 2.94
N ALA A 36 -10.81 -2.18 2.71
CA ALA A 36 -9.95 -3.35 2.56
C ALA A 36 -9.01 -3.22 1.35
N ARG A 37 -9.50 -2.68 0.24
CA ARG A 37 -8.67 -2.45 -0.94
C ARG A 37 -7.53 -1.48 -0.66
N ARG A 38 -7.85 -0.36 0.01
CA ARG A 38 -6.82 0.62 0.37
C ARG A 38 -5.78 0.01 1.30
N ALA A 39 -6.24 -0.74 2.30
CA ALA A 39 -5.33 -1.42 3.22
C ALA A 39 -4.46 -2.45 2.49
N SER A 40 -5.04 -3.20 1.56
CA SER A 40 -4.29 -4.23 0.83
C SER A 40 -3.19 -3.64 -0.05
N ILE A 41 -3.41 -2.46 -0.64
CA ILE A 41 -2.38 -1.77 -1.41
C ILE A 41 -1.20 -1.40 -0.50
N LEU A 42 -1.48 -0.88 0.68
CA LEU A 42 -0.43 -0.54 1.65
C LEU A 42 0.32 -1.77 2.13
N LEU A 43 -0.41 -2.83 2.46
CA LEU A 43 0.18 -4.06 2.97
C LEU A 43 1.03 -4.78 1.91
N LYS A 44 0.73 -4.56 0.65
CA LYS A 44 1.53 -5.12 -0.44
C LYS A 44 2.98 -4.64 -0.38
N HIS A 45 3.20 -3.41 0.06
CA HIS A 45 4.55 -2.88 0.20
C HIS A 45 5.35 -3.61 1.29
N VAL A 46 4.69 -4.03 2.37
CA VAL A 46 5.38 -4.74 3.45
C VAL A 46 5.54 -6.23 3.18
N SER A 47 4.96 -6.73 2.10
CA SER A 47 5.14 -8.14 1.75
C SER A 47 6.46 -8.41 1.01
N ASP A 48 7.16 -7.38 0.59
CA ASP A 48 8.50 -7.51 0.01
C ASP A 48 9.56 -7.35 1.11
N PRO A 49 10.47 -8.32 1.28
CA PRO A 49 11.44 -8.26 2.38
C PRO A 49 12.33 -7.02 2.36
N THR A 50 12.77 -6.59 1.20
CA THR A 50 13.66 -5.43 1.09
C THR A 50 12.92 -4.14 1.46
N ARG A 51 11.70 -3.96 0.93
CA ARG A 51 10.90 -2.79 1.28
C ARG A 51 10.56 -2.78 2.76
N LEU A 52 10.28 -3.96 3.31
CA LEU A 52 10.02 -4.06 4.75
C LEU A 52 11.23 -3.64 5.56
N GLN A 53 12.44 -4.07 5.17
CA GLN A 53 13.67 -3.64 5.84
C GLN A 53 13.86 -2.12 5.78
N VAL A 54 13.53 -1.50 4.64
CA VAL A 54 13.59 -0.04 4.52
C VAL A 54 12.64 0.62 5.53
N ILE A 55 11.41 0.15 5.59
CA ILE A 55 10.42 0.69 6.52
C ILE A 55 10.91 0.57 7.96
N LEU A 56 11.39 -0.58 8.35
CA LEU A 56 11.88 -0.81 9.71
C LEU A 56 13.13 0.01 10.01
N SER A 57 14.00 0.18 9.03
CA SER A 57 15.18 1.03 9.19
C SER A 57 14.80 2.50 9.40
N LEU A 58 13.82 2.98 8.63
CA LEU A 58 13.35 4.37 8.76
C LEU A 58 12.51 4.58 10.03
N ALA A 59 11.96 3.52 10.60
CA ALA A 59 11.27 3.62 11.89
C ALA A 59 12.23 4.02 13.02
N GLU A 60 13.51 3.74 12.85
CA GLU A 60 14.54 4.14 13.82
C GLU A 60 14.95 5.60 13.65
N GLY A 61 14.69 6.20 12.52
CA GLY A 61 15.00 7.59 12.23
C GLY A 61 15.24 7.84 10.76
N GLU A 62 15.31 9.10 10.41
CA GLU A 62 15.57 9.54 9.04
C GLU A 62 16.95 9.07 8.57
N ARG A 63 17.04 8.64 7.30
CA ARG A 63 18.31 8.18 6.71
C ARG A 63 18.43 8.64 5.27
N HIS A 64 19.67 8.87 4.80
CA HIS A 64 19.90 9.13 3.38
C HIS A 64 20.14 7.82 2.63
N VAL A 65 20.13 7.89 1.30
CA VAL A 65 20.23 6.71 0.45
C VAL A 65 21.49 5.89 0.73
N GLY A 66 22.64 6.57 0.90
CA GLY A 66 23.90 5.87 1.18
C GLY A 66 23.83 5.02 2.44
N ALA A 67 23.26 5.56 3.49
CA ALA A 67 23.12 4.83 4.76
C ALA A 67 22.21 3.62 4.59
N LEU A 68 21.14 3.76 3.82
CA LEU A 68 20.23 2.64 3.55
C LEU A 68 20.93 1.54 2.73
N CYS A 69 21.74 1.92 1.75
CA CYS A 69 22.50 0.94 0.95
C CYS A 69 23.44 0.13 1.84
N GLU A 70 24.15 0.79 2.73
CA GLU A 70 25.04 0.11 3.67
C GLU A 70 24.27 -0.79 4.62
N HIS A 71 23.21 -0.27 5.19
CA HIS A 71 22.40 -1.01 6.16
C HIS A 71 21.78 -2.27 5.55
N LEU A 72 21.35 -2.17 4.29
CA LEU A 72 20.70 -3.28 3.58
C LEU A 72 21.68 -4.15 2.81
N SER A 73 22.94 -3.76 2.69
CA SER A 73 23.93 -4.42 1.85
C SER A 73 23.47 -4.59 0.42
N GLN A 74 22.90 -3.52 -0.13
CA GLN A 74 22.38 -3.53 -1.50
C GLN A 74 22.89 -2.30 -2.27
N SER A 75 22.87 -2.43 -3.60
CA SER A 75 23.31 -1.37 -4.48
C SER A 75 22.37 -0.19 -4.46
N GLN A 76 22.87 0.99 -4.79
CA GLN A 76 22.05 2.19 -4.85
C GLN A 76 20.89 2.06 -5.86
N PRO A 77 21.09 1.52 -7.08
CA PRO A 77 19.96 1.33 -7.98
C PRO A 77 18.85 0.46 -7.42
N ALA A 78 19.21 -0.61 -6.71
CA ALA A 78 18.21 -1.51 -6.10
C ALA A 78 17.44 -0.79 -4.99
N VAL A 79 18.15 -0.10 -4.11
CA VAL A 79 17.53 0.64 -3.00
C VAL A 79 16.66 1.76 -3.56
N SER A 80 17.16 2.51 -4.53
CA SER A 80 16.41 3.61 -5.14
C SER A 80 15.10 3.14 -5.78
N HIS A 81 15.10 1.95 -6.38
CA HIS A 81 13.89 1.37 -6.93
C HIS A 81 12.84 1.15 -5.84
N HIS A 82 13.24 0.54 -4.75
CA HIS A 82 12.32 0.31 -3.62
C HIS A 82 11.85 1.62 -2.97
N LEU A 83 12.74 2.60 -2.86
CA LEU A 83 12.36 3.91 -2.34
C LEU A 83 11.32 4.60 -3.21
N ALA A 84 11.46 4.50 -4.53
CA ALA A 84 10.49 5.08 -5.44
C ALA A 84 9.09 4.45 -5.26
N LEU A 85 9.02 3.13 -5.12
CA LEU A 85 7.76 2.44 -4.88
C LEU A 85 7.11 2.84 -3.56
N LEU A 86 7.92 2.93 -2.50
CA LEU A 86 7.42 3.33 -1.18
C LEU A 86 6.96 4.80 -1.17
N ARG A 87 7.67 5.65 -1.88
CA ARG A 87 7.30 7.06 -2.00
C ARG A 87 5.98 7.21 -2.75
N HIS A 88 5.82 6.49 -3.86
CA HIS A 88 4.57 6.51 -4.62
C HIS A 88 3.40 6.00 -3.78
N GLY A 89 3.65 5.04 -2.91
CA GLY A 89 2.63 4.51 -2.01
C GLY A 89 2.32 5.40 -0.82
N GLY A 90 3.01 6.52 -0.67
CA GLY A 90 2.77 7.44 0.44
C GLY A 90 3.31 6.94 1.78
N ILE A 91 4.22 5.98 1.77
CA ILE A 91 4.77 5.36 2.98
C ILE A 91 5.98 6.13 3.49
N ILE A 92 6.78 6.67 2.57
CA ILE A 92 7.95 7.48 2.90
C ILE A 92 7.89 8.82 2.18
N SER A 93 8.62 9.79 2.71
CA SER A 93 8.75 11.09 2.06
C SER A 93 10.22 11.51 2.05
N PRO A 94 10.66 12.16 0.95
CA PRO A 94 12.02 12.64 0.84
C PRO A 94 12.15 14.05 1.43
N ARG A 95 13.32 14.34 1.94
CA ARG A 95 13.72 15.69 2.33
C ARG A 95 15.10 15.96 1.74
N ARG A 96 15.22 17.00 0.97
CA ARG A 96 16.51 17.36 0.40
C ARG A 96 17.29 18.22 1.37
N ALA A 97 18.54 17.83 1.60
CA ALA A 97 19.46 18.62 2.42
C ALA A 97 20.81 18.64 1.70
N GLY A 98 21.14 19.79 1.10
CA GLY A 98 22.34 19.90 0.27
C GLY A 98 22.24 18.99 -0.95
N LYS A 99 23.21 18.11 -1.10
CA LYS A 99 23.27 17.15 -2.23
C LYS A 99 22.58 15.83 -1.91
N ASN A 100 22.13 15.64 -0.68
CA ASN A 100 21.60 14.36 -0.23
C ASN A 100 20.09 14.39 -0.11
N ASN A 101 19.48 13.26 -0.42
CA ASN A 101 18.08 13.01 -0.14
C ASN A 101 17.98 12.16 1.12
N PHE A 102 17.26 12.68 2.10
CA PHE A 102 16.95 11.95 3.31
C PHE A 102 15.52 11.47 3.21
N TYR A 103 15.27 10.29 3.73
CA TYR A 103 13.95 9.69 3.73
C TYR A 103 13.48 9.46 5.15
N SER A 104 12.19 9.67 5.37
CA SER A 104 11.54 9.40 6.64
C SER A 104 10.19 8.76 6.39
N LEU A 105 9.65 8.11 7.42
CA LEU A 105 8.32 7.54 7.33
C LEU A 105 7.27 8.66 7.40
N THR A 106 6.22 8.50 6.60
CA THR A 106 5.01 9.30 6.77
C THR A 106 4.21 8.74 7.95
N ASP A 107 3.09 9.38 8.29
CA ASP A 107 2.22 8.85 9.35
C ASP A 107 1.76 7.44 9.02
N ILE A 108 1.38 7.19 7.76
CA ILE A 108 1.00 5.86 7.30
C ILE A 108 2.16 4.88 7.45
N GLY A 109 3.36 5.29 7.03
CA GLY A 109 4.55 4.47 7.16
C GLY A 109 4.85 4.12 8.61
N SER A 110 4.68 5.06 9.51
CA SER A 110 4.87 4.82 10.96
C SER A 110 3.86 3.82 11.49
N GLU A 111 2.61 3.92 11.06
CA GLU A 111 1.59 2.96 11.46
C GLU A 111 1.90 1.55 10.94
N LEU A 112 2.35 1.44 9.69
CA LEU A 112 2.77 0.15 9.14
C LEU A 112 3.92 -0.46 9.94
N ALA A 113 4.91 0.35 10.29
CA ALA A 113 6.04 -0.11 11.10
C ALA A 113 5.58 -0.65 12.46
N LYS A 114 4.64 0.03 13.09
CA LYS A 114 4.07 -0.42 14.37
C LYS A 114 3.39 -1.76 14.23
N VAL A 115 2.58 -1.95 13.19
CA VAL A 115 1.89 -3.21 12.94
C VAL A 115 2.90 -4.34 12.76
N VAL A 116 3.93 -4.12 11.96
CA VAL A 116 4.96 -5.14 11.71
C VAL A 116 5.72 -5.48 12.99
N ASN A 117 6.12 -4.47 13.75
CA ASN A 117 6.81 -4.69 15.02
C ASN A 117 5.94 -5.47 16.01
N GLY A 118 4.64 -5.19 16.01
CA GLY A 118 3.68 -5.94 16.84
C GLY A 118 3.60 -7.41 16.48
N LEU A 119 3.74 -7.73 15.20
CA LEU A 119 3.72 -9.12 14.73
C LEU A 119 4.98 -9.88 15.11
N MET A 120 6.10 -9.19 15.24
CA MET A 120 7.40 -9.80 15.54
C MET A 120 7.73 -9.82 17.02
N ALA A 121 6.94 -9.15 17.83
CA ALA A 121 7.19 -9.04 19.27
C ALA A 121 6.88 -10.34 20.03
#